data_79000cf74a14f0bb102f994b2176ae03
#
_entry.id   79000cf74a14f0bb102f994b2176ae03
#
_cell.length_a   1.000
_cell.length_b   1.000
_cell.length_c   1.000
_cell.angle_alpha   90.00
_cell.angle_beta   90.00
_cell.angle_gamma   90.00
#
_symmetry.space_group_name_H-M   'P 1'
#
loop_
_entity.id
_entity.type
_entity.pdbx_description
1 polymer ?
#
loop_
_entity_poly.entity_id
_entity_poly.type
_entity_poly.pdbx_seq_one_letter_code
_entity_poly.pdbx_strand_id
1 'polypeptide(L)'
;GNEVTFHTTDERIVNADRSCLNPDADVIIVVSRHSSVNPVPVLTVHPPGNFGEGQLGGNDYELGMTSPAWMKAVLCNHAKFVPEGYRVSYEITHHGPTDFPAPTFFVEVGSTEKEWNDEKAYTAAAKSVLYAKPAADTIPIIGFGGTHYAVRQSVIGQETRGALGHMMH
;
A
#
# COMPACT_ATOMS: atom_id res chain seq x y z
N GLY A 1 23.10 -1.85 2.20
CA GLY A 1 21.77 -2.34 1.87
C GLY A 1 20.80 -1.95 2.97
N ASN A 2 19.50 -2.03 2.72
CA ASN A 2 18.49 -1.79 3.76
C ASN A 2 18.54 -2.93 4.77
N GLU A 3 18.41 -2.60 6.06
CA GLU A 3 18.11 -3.58 7.08
C GLU A 3 16.59 -3.85 7.07
N VAL A 4 16.20 -5.11 7.05
CA VAL A 4 14.80 -5.50 6.99
C VAL A 4 14.49 -6.44 8.16
N THR A 5 13.54 -6.04 9.00
CA THR A 5 12.95 -6.90 10.02
C THR A 5 11.61 -7.43 9.53
N PHE A 6 11.38 -8.72 9.64
CA PHE A 6 10.18 -9.37 9.17
C PHE A 6 9.32 -9.84 10.36
N HIS A 7 8.05 -9.40 10.37
CA HIS A 7 7.07 -9.81 11.36
C HIS A 7 5.90 -10.49 10.66
N THR A 8 5.35 -11.53 11.29
CA THR A 8 4.14 -12.23 10.82
C THR A 8 3.09 -12.28 11.93
N THR A 9 1.82 -12.28 11.54
CA THR A 9 0.70 -12.48 12.45
C THR A 9 -0.37 -13.30 11.76
N ASP A 10 -1.05 -14.15 12.53
CA ASP A 10 -2.25 -14.89 12.09
C ASP A 10 -3.53 -14.08 12.35
N GLU A 11 -3.44 -12.97 13.07
CA GLU A 11 -4.56 -12.07 13.33
C GLU A 11 -4.86 -11.19 12.11
N ARG A 12 -6.10 -10.70 12.05
CA ARG A 12 -6.42 -9.64 11.10
C ARG A 12 -5.58 -8.40 11.43
N ILE A 13 -4.95 -7.81 10.43
CA ILE A 13 -4.02 -6.69 10.62
C ILE A 13 -4.62 -5.53 11.43
N VAL A 14 -5.92 -5.29 11.32
CA VAL A 14 -6.64 -4.25 12.08
C VAL A 14 -6.66 -4.51 13.58
N ASN A 15 -6.46 -5.75 14.01
CA ASN A 15 -6.46 -6.20 15.41
C ASN A 15 -5.07 -6.65 15.89
N ALA A 16 -4.09 -6.75 14.99
CA ALA A 16 -2.78 -7.27 15.31
C ALA A 16 -2.06 -6.39 16.34
N ASP A 17 -1.35 -7.04 17.28
CA ASP A 17 -0.47 -6.33 18.20
C ASP A 17 0.70 -5.69 17.44
N ARG A 18 0.85 -4.40 17.62
CA ARG A 18 1.90 -3.58 16.99
C ARG A 18 3.04 -3.20 17.92
N SER A 19 3.01 -3.68 19.16
CA SER A 19 4.04 -3.38 20.18
C SER A 19 5.43 -3.89 19.81
N CYS A 20 5.51 -4.91 18.95
CA CYS A 20 6.77 -5.46 18.45
C CYS A 20 7.39 -4.63 17.31
N LEU A 21 6.67 -3.68 16.73
CA LEU A 21 7.15 -2.89 15.60
C LEU A 21 8.11 -1.81 16.07
N ASN A 22 9.18 -1.60 15.31
CA ASN A 22 10.18 -0.59 15.63
C ASN A 22 9.66 0.83 15.30
N PRO A 23 9.53 1.75 16.27
CA PRO A 23 9.10 3.13 16.01
C PRO A 23 10.16 3.95 15.25
N ASP A 24 11.42 3.52 15.26
CA ASP A 24 12.51 4.18 14.54
C ASP A 24 12.71 3.62 13.13
N ALA A 25 11.79 2.79 12.64
CA ALA A 25 11.83 2.29 11.27
C ALA A 25 11.60 3.45 10.28
N ASP A 26 12.35 3.48 9.17
CA ASP A 26 12.11 4.44 8.08
C ASP A 26 10.71 4.26 7.47
N VAL A 27 10.24 3.02 7.43
CA VAL A 27 8.92 2.66 6.90
C VAL A 27 8.49 1.27 7.38
N ILE A 28 7.21 1.11 7.61
CA ILE A 28 6.54 -0.17 7.81
C ILE A 28 5.73 -0.51 6.56
N ILE A 29 5.96 -1.67 5.97
CA ILE A 29 5.25 -2.13 4.78
C ILE A 29 4.41 -3.34 5.16
N VAL A 30 3.10 -3.19 5.11
CA VAL A 30 2.15 -4.28 5.38
C VAL A 30 1.84 -4.99 4.08
N VAL A 31 2.25 -6.25 3.97
CA VAL A 31 1.91 -7.09 2.81
C VAL A 31 0.67 -7.91 3.14
N SER A 32 -0.41 -7.68 2.42
CA SER A 32 -1.72 -8.26 2.73
C SER A 32 -2.54 -8.63 1.49
N ARG A 33 -3.79 -9.02 1.72
CA ARG A 33 -4.74 -9.47 0.69
C ARG A 33 -5.80 -8.39 0.46
N HIS A 34 -5.91 -7.92 -0.77
CA HIS A 34 -7.03 -7.09 -1.21
C HIS A 34 -8.27 -7.94 -1.50
N SER A 35 -9.45 -7.48 -1.09
CA SER A 35 -10.72 -8.13 -1.39
C SER A 35 -11.71 -7.11 -1.97
N SER A 36 -12.37 -7.45 -3.07
CA SER A 36 -13.34 -6.57 -3.72
C SER A 36 -14.56 -7.33 -4.21
N VAL A 37 -15.74 -6.70 -4.10
CA VAL A 37 -16.99 -7.23 -4.67
C VAL A 37 -17.00 -7.24 -6.20
N ASN A 38 -16.17 -6.41 -6.82
CA ASN A 38 -15.93 -6.40 -8.27
C ASN A 38 -14.50 -6.88 -8.53
N PRO A 39 -14.27 -8.19 -8.52
CA PRO A 39 -12.94 -8.74 -8.52
C PRO A 39 -12.20 -8.47 -9.84
N VAL A 40 -11.00 -7.94 -9.71
CA VAL A 40 -10.04 -7.82 -10.81
C VAL A 40 -8.66 -8.25 -10.30
N PRO A 41 -7.87 -9.01 -11.07
CA PRO A 41 -6.50 -9.29 -10.72
C PRO A 41 -5.70 -7.99 -10.64
N VAL A 42 -5.13 -7.69 -9.47
CA VAL A 42 -4.46 -6.41 -9.23
C VAL A 42 -3.38 -6.51 -8.16
N LEU A 43 -2.31 -5.74 -8.34
CA LEU A 43 -1.33 -5.41 -7.31
C LEU A 43 -1.53 -3.95 -6.91
N THR A 44 -1.72 -3.70 -5.63
CA THR A 44 -2.07 -2.37 -5.15
C THR A 44 -1.13 -1.85 -4.06
N VAL A 45 -1.12 -0.53 -3.92
CA VAL A 45 -0.43 0.19 -2.86
C VAL A 45 -1.36 1.27 -2.32
N HIS A 46 -1.54 1.35 -1.00
CA HIS A 46 -2.32 2.43 -0.39
C HIS A 46 -1.86 2.77 1.02
N PRO A 47 -2.06 4.01 1.48
CA PRO A 47 -1.83 4.38 2.87
C PRO A 47 -3.06 4.03 3.72
N PRO A 48 -2.89 3.70 5.03
CA PRO A 48 -4.00 3.56 5.95
C PRO A 48 -4.59 4.92 6.33
N GLY A 49 -5.89 4.94 6.61
CA GLY A 49 -6.54 6.14 7.13
C GLY A 49 -8.03 6.18 6.86
N ASN A 50 -8.73 6.98 7.66
CA ASN A 50 -10.16 7.19 7.57
C ASN A 50 -10.46 8.68 7.38
N PHE A 51 -11.00 9.06 6.22
CA PHE A 51 -11.54 10.42 6.01
C PHE A 51 -12.92 10.62 6.66
N GLY A 52 -13.51 9.55 7.16
CA GLY A 52 -14.79 9.50 7.87
C GLY A 52 -14.71 8.58 9.07
N GLU A 53 -15.81 7.90 9.38
CA GLU A 53 -15.86 6.89 10.45
C GLU A 53 -15.00 5.66 10.10
N GLY A 54 -14.28 5.14 11.09
CA GLY A 54 -13.36 4.01 10.97
C GLY A 54 -14.04 2.65 10.95
N GLN A 55 -14.93 2.41 10.00
CA GLN A 55 -15.74 1.17 9.92
C GLN A 55 -14.91 -0.11 9.75
N LEU A 56 -13.71 0.00 9.21
CA LEU A 56 -12.78 -1.11 8.97
C LEU A 56 -11.48 -0.93 9.76
N GLY A 57 -11.58 -0.47 11.01
CA GLY A 57 -10.45 -0.28 11.91
C GLY A 57 -9.79 1.10 11.78
N GLY A 58 -8.93 1.41 12.75
CA GLY A 58 -8.38 2.75 12.96
C GLY A 58 -9.37 3.69 13.61
N ASN A 59 -8.93 4.89 13.92
CA ASN A 59 -9.76 5.94 14.53
C ASN A 59 -10.58 6.67 13.46
N ASP A 60 -11.72 7.24 13.88
CA ASP A 60 -12.54 8.09 13.03
C ASP A 60 -11.76 9.36 12.63
N TYR A 61 -11.89 9.77 11.37
CA TYR A 61 -11.28 11.01 10.84
C TYR A 61 -9.78 11.11 11.08
N GLU A 62 -9.09 9.99 11.13
CA GLU A 62 -7.64 9.92 11.33
C GLU A 62 -6.93 9.32 10.12
N LEU A 63 -5.86 9.96 9.70
CA LEU A 63 -4.97 9.49 8.64
C LEU A 63 -3.69 8.95 9.28
N GLY A 64 -3.30 7.75 8.91
CA GLY A 64 -2.03 7.18 9.34
C GLY A 64 -0.82 7.92 8.76
N MET A 65 0.30 7.91 9.45
CA MET A 65 1.55 8.38 8.84
C MET A 65 1.89 7.52 7.63
N THR A 66 2.26 8.15 6.52
CA THR A 66 2.64 7.42 5.30
C THR A 66 3.96 7.92 4.71
N SER A 67 4.55 7.13 3.83
CA SER A 67 5.77 7.48 3.11
C SER A 67 5.55 7.49 1.59
N PRO A 68 5.23 8.67 1.01
CA PRO A 68 4.92 8.79 -0.42
C PRO A 68 6.04 8.28 -1.34
N ALA A 69 7.29 8.55 -0.99
CA ALA A 69 8.44 8.13 -1.79
C ALA A 69 8.59 6.59 -1.84
N TRP A 70 8.38 5.91 -0.70
CA TRP A 70 8.40 4.45 -0.65
C TRP A 70 7.19 3.84 -1.38
N MET A 71 6.00 4.39 -1.20
CA MET A 71 4.79 3.95 -1.92
C MET A 71 4.98 4.05 -3.43
N LYS A 72 5.52 5.16 -3.92
CA LYS A 72 5.86 5.35 -5.34
C LYS A 72 6.89 4.33 -5.81
N ALA A 73 7.95 4.07 -5.06
CA ALA A 73 8.98 3.10 -5.44
C ALA A 73 8.39 1.69 -5.60
N VAL A 74 7.51 1.27 -4.68
CA VAL A 74 6.82 -0.02 -4.78
C VAL A 74 5.85 -0.05 -5.96
N LEU A 75 5.06 1.00 -6.19
CA LEU A 75 4.15 1.08 -7.33
C LEU A 75 4.90 0.94 -8.67
N CYS A 76 6.03 1.66 -8.82
CA CYS A 76 6.87 1.56 -10.02
C CYS A 76 7.48 0.17 -10.19
N ASN A 77 7.80 -0.50 -9.11
CA ASN A 77 8.28 -1.89 -9.15
C ASN A 77 7.15 -2.87 -9.48
N HIS A 78 5.93 -2.64 -8.96
CA HIS A 78 4.75 -3.40 -9.40
C HIS A 78 4.60 -3.35 -10.92
N ALA A 79 4.71 -2.18 -11.53
CA ALA A 79 4.63 -2.03 -12.98
C ALA A 79 5.72 -2.81 -13.76
N LYS A 80 6.89 -3.05 -13.13
CA LYS A 80 7.99 -3.83 -13.72
C LYS A 80 7.81 -5.34 -13.57
N PHE A 81 7.21 -5.78 -12.47
CA PHE A 81 7.14 -7.20 -12.10
C PHE A 81 5.76 -7.81 -12.26
N VAL A 82 4.75 -7.00 -12.58
CA VAL A 82 3.35 -7.43 -12.70
C VAL A 82 3.20 -8.61 -13.67
N PRO A 83 2.53 -9.70 -13.27
CA PRO A 83 2.23 -10.79 -14.17
C PRO A 83 1.21 -10.38 -15.24
N GLU A 84 1.22 -11.09 -16.35
CA GLU A 84 0.20 -10.93 -17.41
C GLU A 84 -1.21 -11.11 -16.85
N GLY A 85 -2.13 -10.23 -17.23
CA GLY A 85 -3.52 -10.23 -16.79
C GLY A 85 -3.78 -9.47 -15.48
N TYR A 86 -2.75 -9.02 -14.77
CA TYR A 86 -2.89 -8.19 -13.58
C TYR A 86 -2.78 -6.70 -13.90
N ARG A 87 -3.52 -5.90 -13.13
CA ARG A 87 -3.39 -4.44 -13.13
C ARG A 87 -2.47 -4.00 -12.00
N VAL A 88 -2.00 -2.75 -12.08
CA VAL A 88 -1.24 -2.08 -11.03
C VAL A 88 -1.92 -0.76 -10.72
N SER A 89 -2.21 -0.51 -9.44
CA SER A 89 -2.87 0.72 -9.04
C SER A 89 -2.50 1.14 -7.62
N TYR A 90 -2.51 2.44 -7.37
CA TYR A 90 -2.84 2.91 -6.04
C TYR A 90 -4.31 2.62 -5.73
N GLU A 91 -4.63 2.46 -4.45
CA GLU A 91 -5.97 2.62 -3.93
C GLU A 91 -6.06 3.92 -3.13
N ILE A 92 -7.27 4.46 -3.03
CA ILE A 92 -7.54 5.59 -2.14
C ILE A 92 -7.15 5.23 -0.71
N THR A 93 -6.90 6.23 0.12
CA THR A 93 -6.71 6.04 1.56
C THR A 93 -7.99 5.48 2.16
N HIS A 94 -7.87 4.34 2.80
CA HIS A 94 -9.00 3.69 3.46
C HIS A 94 -8.50 2.72 4.54
N HIS A 95 -9.38 2.33 5.41
CA HIS A 95 -9.25 1.46 6.58
C HIS A 95 -8.01 1.74 7.48
N GLY A 96 -8.05 1.15 8.66
CA GLY A 96 -6.95 1.17 9.62
C GLY A 96 -6.01 -0.05 9.50
N PRO A 97 -5.13 -0.17 10.46
CA PRO A 97 -4.95 0.72 11.61
C PRO A 97 -4.31 2.07 11.24
N THR A 98 -4.63 3.12 12.02
CA THR A 98 -4.07 4.46 11.81
C THR A 98 -2.92 4.79 12.76
N ASP A 99 -2.70 3.98 13.78
CA ASP A 99 -1.80 4.16 14.92
C ASP A 99 -0.48 3.39 14.81
N PHE A 100 0.01 3.15 13.60
CA PHE A 100 1.34 2.57 13.42
C PHE A 100 2.44 3.50 13.97
N PRO A 101 3.49 2.94 14.59
CA PRO A 101 4.53 3.75 15.25
C PRO A 101 5.48 4.46 14.26
N ALA A 102 5.47 4.09 12.99
CA ALA A 102 6.30 4.68 11.92
C ALA A 102 5.48 4.84 10.63
N PRO A 103 5.97 5.59 9.62
CA PRO A 103 5.28 5.74 8.35
C PRO A 103 4.94 4.40 7.72
N THR A 104 3.66 4.19 7.37
CA THR A 104 3.15 2.88 6.98
C THR A 104 2.34 2.97 5.68
N PHE A 105 2.39 1.91 4.89
CA PHE A 105 1.49 1.68 3.78
C PHE A 105 1.28 0.18 3.53
N PHE A 106 0.21 -0.12 2.81
CA PHE A 106 -0.17 -1.47 2.43
C PHE A 106 0.28 -1.80 1.02
N VAL A 107 0.67 -3.04 0.82
CA VAL A 107 0.96 -3.67 -0.47
C VAL A 107 0.10 -4.90 -0.58
N GLU A 108 -0.81 -4.93 -1.53
CA GLU A 108 -1.82 -5.98 -1.56
C GLU A 108 -1.89 -6.71 -2.89
N VAL A 109 -2.23 -7.98 -2.80
CA VAL A 109 -2.56 -8.84 -3.95
C VAL A 109 -4.07 -9.08 -3.95
N GLY A 110 -4.74 -8.80 -5.02
CA GLY A 110 -6.18 -8.94 -5.11
C GLY A 110 -6.70 -9.44 -6.47
N SER A 111 -7.97 -9.79 -6.48
CA SER A 111 -8.96 -9.42 -5.44
C SER A 111 -9.71 -10.62 -4.86
N THR A 112 -9.31 -11.85 -5.16
CA THR A 112 -9.97 -13.07 -4.68
C THR A 112 -8.96 -14.12 -4.22
N GLU A 113 -9.45 -15.21 -3.67
CA GLU A 113 -8.63 -16.34 -3.25
C GLU A 113 -7.76 -16.90 -4.38
N LYS A 114 -8.23 -16.80 -5.62
CA LYS A 114 -7.45 -17.20 -6.81
C LYS A 114 -6.16 -16.39 -6.92
N GLU A 115 -6.26 -15.05 -6.83
CA GLU A 115 -5.11 -14.15 -6.92
C GLU A 115 -4.22 -14.25 -5.70
N TRP A 116 -4.78 -14.46 -4.50
CA TRP A 116 -4.00 -14.64 -3.26
C TRP A 116 -3.13 -15.88 -3.28
N ASN A 117 -3.53 -16.92 -4.02
CA ASN A 117 -2.78 -18.16 -4.19
C ASN A 117 -1.96 -18.20 -5.50
N ASP A 118 -1.94 -17.13 -6.29
CA ASP A 118 -1.12 -17.04 -7.49
C ASP A 118 0.35 -16.74 -7.14
N GLU A 119 1.21 -17.74 -7.30
CA GLU A 119 2.65 -17.62 -7.01
C GLU A 119 3.31 -16.47 -7.77
N LYS A 120 2.89 -16.19 -8.99
CA LYS A 120 3.45 -15.10 -9.78
C LYS A 120 3.08 -13.75 -9.19
N ALA A 121 1.85 -13.60 -8.68
CA ALA A 121 1.36 -12.34 -8.10
C ALA A 121 2.07 -12.03 -6.78
N TYR A 122 2.10 -12.97 -5.82
CA TYR A 122 2.77 -12.70 -4.54
C TYR A 122 4.29 -12.60 -4.67
N THR A 123 4.90 -13.33 -5.63
CA THR A 123 6.33 -13.15 -5.93
C THR A 123 6.60 -11.76 -6.51
N ALA A 124 5.74 -11.25 -7.39
CA ALA A 124 5.85 -9.89 -7.92
C ALA A 124 5.70 -8.83 -6.82
N ALA A 125 4.74 -9.00 -5.90
CA ALA A 125 4.56 -8.12 -4.75
C ALA A 125 5.81 -8.12 -3.85
N ALA A 126 6.32 -9.29 -3.49
CA ALA A 126 7.53 -9.44 -2.68
C ALA A 126 8.75 -8.78 -3.34
N LYS A 127 8.98 -9.02 -4.63
CA LYS A 127 10.05 -8.35 -5.38
C LYS A 127 9.88 -6.85 -5.39
N SER A 128 8.66 -6.36 -5.55
CA SER A 128 8.39 -4.92 -5.59
C SER A 128 8.77 -4.23 -4.30
N VAL A 129 8.52 -4.87 -3.16
CA VAL A 129 8.94 -4.38 -1.84
C VAL A 129 10.45 -4.48 -1.66
N LEU A 130 11.03 -5.67 -1.87
CA LEU A 130 12.45 -5.91 -1.59
C LEU A 130 13.41 -5.10 -2.46
N TYR A 131 13.00 -4.77 -3.68
CA TYR A 131 13.78 -3.94 -4.60
C TYR A 131 13.37 -2.47 -4.62
N ALA A 132 12.48 -2.04 -3.72
CA ALA A 132 12.08 -0.64 -3.63
C ALA A 132 13.28 0.25 -3.24
N LYS A 133 13.41 1.34 -3.96
CA LYS A 133 14.43 2.38 -3.70
C LYS A 133 13.77 3.72 -3.94
N PRO A 134 13.36 4.44 -2.89
CA PRO A 134 12.75 5.76 -3.04
C PRO A 134 13.76 6.74 -3.64
N ALA A 135 13.32 7.51 -4.62
CA ALA A 135 14.14 8.56 -5.21
C ALA A 135 14.08 9.83 -4.35
N ALA A 136 15.24 10.46 -4.16
CA ALA A 136 15.36 11.63 -3.29
C ALA A 136 14.69 12.90 -3.86
N ASP A 137 14.40 12.92 -5.17
CA ASP A 137 13.81 14.07 -5.87
C ASP A 137 12.29 13.97 -6.03
N THR A 138 11.63 13.07 -5.29
CA THR A 138 10.17 12.95 -5.31
C THR A 138 9.51 14.18 -4.69
N ILE A 139 8.34 14.53 -5.21
CA ILE A 139 7.51 15.64 -4.73
C ILE A 139 6.27 15.04 -4.07
N PRO A 140 6.15 15.12 -2.72
CA PRO A 140 4.96 14.61 -2.03
C PRO A 140 3.72 15.41 -2.45
N ILE A 141 2.65 14.71 -2.81
CA ILE A 141 1.38 15.31 -3.22
C ILE A 141 0.22 14.55 -2.58
N ILE A 142 -0.93 15.21 -2.46
CA ILE A 142 -2.20 14.62 -2.06
C ILE A 142 -3.11 14.50 -3.27
N GLY A 143 -3.88 13.42 -3.35
CA GLY A 143 -4.81 13.16 -4.45
C GLY A 143 -6.26 13.39 -4.05
N PHE A 144 -7.03 14.03 -4.93
CA PHE A 144 -8.47 14.18 -4.77
C PHE A 144 -9.21 13.66 -5.99
N GLY A 145 -10.35 13.01 -5.77
CA GLY A 145 -11.21 12.46 -6.81
C GLY A 145 -10.73 11.11 -7.35
N GLY A 146 -11.56 10.51 -8.16
CA GLY A 146 -11.35 9.17 -8.73
C GLY A 146 -12.31 8.14 -8.11
N THR A 147 -11.96 6.89 -8.26
CA THR A 147 -12.66 5.75 -7.67
C THR A 147 -11.74 5.02 -6.70
N HIS A 148 -12.22 3.92 -6.10
CA HIS A 148 -11.42 3.10 -5.19
C HIS A 148 -10.01 2.78 -5.76
N TYR A 149 -9.92 2.34 -7.00
CA TYR A 149 -8.65 2.27 -7.70
C TYR A 149 -8.31 3.66 -8.27
N ALA A 150 -7.31 4.29 -7.71
CA ALA A 150 -6.88 5.64 -8.04
C ALA A 150 -6.03 5.66 -9.33
N VAL A 151 -6.65 5.35 -10.48
CA VAL A 151 -5.95 5.13 -11.75
C VAL A 151 -5.16 6.35 -12.21
N ARG A 152 -5.74 7.56 -12.13
CA ARG A 152 -5.03 8.79 -12.53
C ARG A 152 -3.85 9.09 -11.62
N GLN A 153 -4.04 8.91 -10.33
CA GLN A 153 -3.00 9.06 -9.32
C GLN A 153 -1.87 8.04 -9.54
N SER A 154 -2.22 6.83 -9.96
CA SER A 154 -1.25 5.78 -10.29
C SER A 154 -0.38 6.19 -11.50
N VAL A 155 -0.98 6.75 -12.54
CA VAL A 155 -0.23 7.28 -13.70
C VAL A 155 0.70 8.41 -13.26
N ILE A 156 0.21 9.38 -12.48
CA ILE A 156 1.05 10.46 -11.94
C ILE A 156 2.23 9.88 -11.15
N GLY A 157 1.97 8.92 -10.28
CA GLY A 157 3.00 8.25 -9.49
C GLY A 157 4.04 7.53 -10.35
N GLN A 158 3.66 6.93 -11.45
CA GLN A 158 4.56 6.17 -12.33
C GLN A 158 5.35 7.06 -13.30
N GLU A 159 4.73 8.12 -13.84
CA GLU A 159 5.27 8.87 -14.98
C GLU A 159 5.91 10.22 -14.59
N THR A 160 5.72 10.69 -13.37
CA THR A 160 6.23 11.98 -12.92
C THR A 160 7.09 11.84 -11.66
N ARG A 161 7.60 12.95 -11.13
CA ARG A 161 8.24 12.99 -9.80
C ARG A 161 7.21 13.05 -8.65
N GLY A 162 5.92 13.18 -8.94
CA GLY A 162 4.86 13.19 -7.94
C GLY A 162 4.83 11.86 -7.16
N ALA A 163 4.77 11.94 -5.85
CA ALA A 163 4.65 10.81 -4.95
C ALA A 163 3.38 11.00 -4.09
N LEU A 164 2.38 10.18 -4.35
CA LEU A 164 1.09 10.26 -3.67
C LEU A 164 1.25 9.80 -2.21
N GLY A 165 0.81 10.65 -1.29
CA GLY A 165 0.56 10.29 0.09
C GLY A 165 -0.87 9.79 0.24
N HIS A 166 -1.74 10.62 0.83
CA HIS A 166 -3.16 10.29 0.94
C HIS A 166 -3.94 10.62 -0.32
N MET A 167 -4.96 9.82 -0.61
CA MET A 167 -5.84 9.96 -1.76
C MET A 167 -7.29 9.83 -1.30
N MET A 168 -8.10 10.84 -1.60
CA MET A 168 -9.53 10.92 -1.25
C MET A 168 -10.37 10.90 -2.52
N HIS A 169 -11.46 10.12 -2.56
CA HIS A 169 -12.42 10.10 -3.68
C HIS A 169 -13.67 10.91 -3.36
#